data_e6d92d3144c23c515da77ec873c0f73f
#
_entry.id   e6d92d3144c23c515da77ec873c0f73f
#
_cell.length_a   1.000
_cell.length_b   1.000
_cell.length_c   1.000
_cell.angle_alpha   90.00
_cell.angle_beta   90.00
_cell.angle_gamma   90.00
#
_symmetry.space_group_name_H-M   'P 1'
#
loop_
_entity.id
_entity.type
_entity.pdbx_description
1 polymer ?
#
loop_
_entity_poly.entity_id
_entity_poly.type
_entity_poly.pdbx_seq_one_letter_code
_entity_poly.pdbx_strand_id
1 'polypeptide(L)'
;MRHPAAILLILAIVMTSSCKFLREKTFLGKKDRLLAEWQARQDSIRVADSIRRVNDSLLAIENARLDSMRLAEEEKHALESRYNIIVGSFITPEYAEALADDYRRRGYDVRIIYKENSRFALVSAESHENFGRAVSRVYQFQDTVAIDSWIYTLK
;
A
#
# COMPACT_ATOMS: atom_id res chain seq x y z
N MET A 1 -63.11 1.97 -74.26
CA MET A 1 -63.30 2.97 -73.23
C MET A 1 -62.41 2.62 -72.06
N ARG A 2 -61.42 3.42 -71.81
CA ARG A 2 -60.36 3.15 -70.85
C ARG A 2 -60.80 3.55 -69.44
N HIS A 3 -60.64 2.62 -68.48
CA HIS A 3 -61.14 2.74 -67.13
C HIS A 3 -60.24 3.63 -66.24
N PRO A 4 -60.37 4.97 -66.21
CA PRO A 4 -59.57 5.85 -65.44
C PRO A 4 -59.76 5.66 -63.93
N ALA A 5 -60.93 5.15 -63.51
CA ALA A 5 -61.31 4.82 -62.15
C ALA A 5 -60.45 3.69 -61.57
N ALA A 6 -60.11 2.68 -62.35
CA ALA A 6 -59.30 1.54 -61.87
C ALA A 6 -57.85 1.94 -61.61
N ILE A 7 -57.31 2.88 -62.42
CA ILE A 7 -55.92 3.40 -62.25
C ILE A 7 -55.83 4.27 -60.99
N LEU A 8 -56.86 5.09 -60.70
CA LEU A 8 -56.94 5.90 -59.49
C LEU A 8 -57.03 5.04 -58.22
N LEU A 9 -57.75 3.93 -58.28
CA LEU A 9 -57.92 3.00 -57.17
C LEU A 9 -56.60 2.26 -56.84
N ILE A 10 -55.84 1.85 -57.84
CA ILE A 10 -54.52 1.22 -57.72
C ILE A 10 -53.50 2.22 -57.13
N LEU A 11 -53.54 3.48 -57.57
CA LEU A 11 -52.63 4.53 -57.10
C LEU A 11 -52.92 4.83 -55.60
N ALA A 12 -54.17 4.84 -55.19
CA ALA A 12 -54.55 5.05 -53.77
C ALA A 12 -54.10 3.92 -52.87
N ILE A 13 -54.14 2.65 -53.32
CA ILE A 13 -53.67 1.47 -52.55
C ILE A 13 -52.12 1.50 -52.42
N VAL A 14 -51.39 1.90 -53.42
CA VAL A 14 -49.92 2.03 -53.38
C VAL A 14 -49.49 3.11 -52.41
N MET A 15 -50.21 4.24 -52.35
CA MET A 15 -49.88 5.34 -51.42
C MET A 15 -50.16 4.98 -49.96
N THR A 16 -51.19 4.18 -49.67
CA THR A 16 -51.46 3.76 -48.25
C THR A 16 -50.50 2.69 -47.76
N SER A 17 -49.97 1.83 -48.61
CA SER A 17 -48.99 0.81 -48.23
C SER A 17 -47.60 1.40 -47.98
N SER A 18 -47.21 2.47 -48.70
CA SER A 18 -45.89 3.07 -48.59
C SER A 18 -45.68 3.80 -47.27
N CYS A 19 -46.70 4.42 -46.70
CA CYS A 19 -46.57 5.15 -45.42
C CYS A 19 -46.39 4.26 -44.20
N LYS A 20 -46.97 3.05 -44.17
CA LYS A 20 -46.78 2.10 -43.06
C LYS A 20 -45.39 1.49 -43.08
N PHE A 21 -44.84 1.14 -44.20
CA PHE A 21 -43.54 0.52 -44.37
C PHE A 21 -42.36 1.48 -43.99
N LEU A 22 -42.46 2.74 -44.31
CA LEU A 22 -41.48 3.76 -43.92
C LEU A 22 -41.51 4.07 -42.45
N ARG A 23 -42.70 4.03 -41.80
CA ARG A 23 -42.86 4.29 -40.38
C ARG A 23 -42.33 3.15 -39.50
N GLU A 24 -42.42 1.90 -39.93
CA GLU A 24 -41.86 0.74 -39.23
C GLU A 24 -40.31 0.73 -39.30
N LYS A 25 -39.68 1.01 -40.45
CA LYS A 25 -38.23 1.02 -40.58
C LYS A 25 -37.55 2.11 -39.75
N THR A 26 -38.15 3.28 -39.64
CA THR A 26 -37.58 4.38 -38.84
C THR A 26 -37.72 4.16 -37.31
N PHE A 27 -38.77 3.45 -36.89
CA PHE A 27 -39.00 3.12 -35.50
C PHE A 27 -38.08 1.98 -35.01
N LEU A 28 -37.90 0.93 -35.82
CA LEU A 28 -36.99 -0.18 -35.55
C LEU A 28 -35.53 0.30 -35.49
N GLY A 29 -35.10 1.16 -36.42
CA GLY A 29 -33.73 1.69 -36.43
C GLY A 29 -33.38 2.57 -35.22
N LYS A 30 -34.34 3.28 -34.62
CA LYS A 30 -34.14 4.01 -33.37
C LYS A 30 -33.98 3.08 -32.17
N LYS A 31 -34.75 2.02 -32.09
CA LYS A 31 -34.67 1.04 -31.01
C LYS A 31 -33.39 0.26 -31.03
N ASP A 32 -32.91 -0.13 -32.22
CA ASP A 32 -31.65 -0.83 -32.37
C ASP A 32 -30.42 0.06 -32.01
N ARG A 33 -30.48 1.34 -32.37
CA ARG A 33 -29.45 2.29 -31.96
C ARG A 33 -29.40 2.49 -30.45
N LEU A 34 -30.53 2.66 -29.77
CA LEU A 34 -30.59 2.80 -28.33
C LEU A 34 -30.08 1.55 -27.61
N LEU A 35 -30.40 0.35 -28.11
CA LEU A 35 -29.90 -0.91 -27.58
C LEU A 35 -28.40 -1.02 -27.78
N ALA A 36 -27.88 -0.67 -28.94
CA ALA A 36 -26.43 -0.66 -29.21
C ALA A 36 -25.67 0.33 -28.32
N GLU A 37 -26.20 1.54 -28.12
CA GLU A 37 -25.62 2.52 -27.18
C GLU A 37 -25.65 2.03 -25.73
N TRP A 38 -26.74 1.40 -25.32
CA TRP A 38 -26.87 0.83 -23.98
C TRP A 38 -25.87 -0.31 -23.77
N GLN A 39 -25.72 -1.23 -24.74
CA GLN A 39 -24.74 -2.30 -24.71
C GLN A 39 -23.30 -1.76 -24.65
N ALA A 40 -22.97 -0.77 -25.49
CA ALA A 40 -21.64 -0.14 -25.49
C ALA A 40 -21.32 0.52 -24.14
N ARG A 41 -22.29 1.15 -23.49
CA ARG A 41 -22.10 1.68 -22.11
C ARG A 41 -21.89 0.57 -21.10
N GLN A 42 -22.63 -0.51 -21.16
CA GLN A 42 -22.47 -1.66 -20.25
C GLN A 42 -21.09 -2.30 -20.42
N ASP A 43 -20.65 -2.46 -21.65
CA ASP A 43 -19.32 -3.03 -21.95
C ASP A 43 -18.20 -2.12 -21.46
N SER A 44 -18.34 -0.80 -21.63
CA SER A 44 -17.34 0.17 -21.10
C SER A 44 -17.27 0.13 -19.57
N ILE A 45 -18.39 0.01 -18.89
CA ILE A 45 -18.44 -0.14 -17.42
C ILE A 45 -17.75 -1.45 -16.99
N ARG A 46 -18.05 -2.56 -17.66
CA ARG A 46 -17.41 -3.86 -17.35
C ARG A 46 -15.90 -3.81 -17.54
N VAL A 47 -15.43 -3.18 -18.61
CA VAL A 47 -13.99 -3.00 -18.86
C VAL A 47 -13.36 -2.11 -17.79
N ALA A 48 -14.00 -1.01 -17.43
CA ALA A 48 -13.52 -0.12 -16.36
C ALA A 48 -13.43 -0.85 -15.01
N ASP A 49 -14.46 -1.64 -14.65
CA ASP A 49 -14.47 -2.43 -13.43
C ASP A 49 -13.39 -3.52 -13.42
N SER A 50 -13.15 -4.17 -14.57
CA SER A 50 -12.09 -5.17 -14.67
C SER A 50 -10.70 -4.54 -14.52
N ILE A 51 -10.44 -3.39 -15.14
CA ILE A 51 -9.20 -2.64 -14.99
C ILE A 51 -9.00 -2.22 -13.52
N ARG A 52 -10.05 -1.72 -12.87
CA ARG A 52 -10.00 -1.34 -11.46
C ARG A 52 -9.60 -2.52 -10.57
N ARG A 53 -10.26 -3.69 -10.74
CA ARG A 53 -9.92 -4.90 -9.99
C ARG A 53 -8.48 -5.36 -10.20
N VAL A 54 -7.97 -5.28 -11.42
CA VAL A 54 -6.57 -5.61 -11.72
C VAL A 54 -5.63 -4.63 -11.02
N ASN A 55 -5.90 -3.33 -11.09
CA ASN A 55 -5.09 -2.32 -10.42
C ASN A 55 -5.12 -2.50 -8.88
N ASP A 56 -6.29 -2.74 -8.30
CA ASP A 56 -6.42 -2.98 -6.85
C ASP A 56 -5.63 -4.23 -6.43
N SER A 57 -5.66 -5.30 -7.25
CA SER A 57 -4.87 -6.51 -6.98
C SER A 57 -3.37 -6.28 -7.10
N LEU A 58 -2.92 -5.50 -8.07
CA LEU A 58 -1.50 -5.15 -8.23
C LEU A 58 -1.01 -4.29 -7.06
N LEU A 59 -1.80 -3.31 -6.62
CA LEU A 59 -1.48 -2.51 -5.44
C LEU A 59 -1.41 -3.35 -4.17
N ALA A 60 -2.33 -4.32 -4.00
CA ALA A 60 -2.30 -5.23 -2.85
C ALA A 60 -1.03 -6.10 -2.84
N ILE A 61 -0.61 -6.63 -4.00
CA ILE A 61 0.62 -7.41 -4.14
C ILE A 61 1.85 -6.55 -3.82
N GLU A 62 1.92 -5.35 -4.35
CA GLU A 62 3.06 -4.44 -4.10
C GLU A 62 3.15 -4.04 -2.62
N ASN A 63 2.02 -3.71 -1.98
CA ASN A 63 1.99 -3.42 -0.55
C ASN A 63 2.43 -4.62 0.30
N ALA A 64 1.94 -5.84 -0.02
CA ALA A 64 2.37 -7.05 0.67
C ALA A 64 3.87 -7.33 0.50
N ARG A 65 4.43 -7.03 -0.69
CA ARG A 65 5.88 -7.12 -0.93
C ARG A 65 6.66 -6.12 -0.09
N LEU A 66 6.23 -4.85 -0.06
CA LEU A 66 6.87 -3.80 0.74
C LEU A 66 6.84 -4.14 2.23
N ASP A 67 5.70 -4.64 2.74
CA ASP A 67 5.57 -5.07 4.13
C ASP A 67 6.49 -6.25 4.45
N SER A 68 6.61 -7.24 3.54
CA SER A 68 7.53 -8.36 3.73
C SER A 68 9.00 -7.93 3.74
N MET A 69 9.38 -6.98 2.89
CA MET A 69 10.74 -6.42 2.89
C MET A 69 11.03 -5.65 4.17
N ARG A 70 10.08 -4.85 4.65
CA ARG A 70 10.23 -4.11 5.91
C ARG A 70 10.39 -5.06 7.09
N LEU A 71 9.57 -6.10 7.20
CA LEU A 71 9.68 -7.11 8.25
C LEU A 71 11.04 -7.83 8.21
N ALA A 72 11.52 -8.20 7.03
CA ALA A 72 12.84 -8.84 6.87
C ALA A 72 13.99 -7.90 7.28
N GLU A 73 13.88 -6.61 6.99
CA GLU A 73 14.86 -5.61 7.38
C GLU A 73 14.83 -5.35 8.90
N GLU A 74 13.63 -5.29 9.51
CA GLU A 74 13.46 -5.18 10.96
C GLU A 74 14.03 -6.41 11.68
N GLU A 75 13.80 -7.63 11.18
CA GLU A 75 14.36 -8.86 11.74
C GLU A 75 15.88 -8.87 11.63
N LYS A 76 16.43 -8.53 10.48
CA LYS A 76 17.88 -8.40 10.28
C LYS A 76 18.49 -7.39 11.26
N HIS A 77 17.86 -6.23 11.37
CA HIS A 77 18.29 -5.17 12.27
C HIS A 77 18.19 -5.59 13.75
N ALA A 78 17.18 -6.37 14.12
CA ALA A 78 17.07 -6.93 15.47
C ALA A 78 18.20 -7.92 15.77
N LEU A 79 18.60 -8.75 14.80
CA LEU A 79 19.72 -9.69 14.94
C LEU A 79 21.08 -8.94 15.05
N GLU A 80 21.29 -7.92 14.21
CA GLU A 80 22.50 -7.08 14.23
C GLU A 80 22.63 -6.30 15.55
N SER A 81 21.52 -6.01 16.20
CA SER A 81 21.43 -5.22 17.44
C SER A 81 21.22 -6.05 18.69
N ARG A 82 21.51 -7.35 18.66
CA ARG A 82 21.16 -8.27 19.75
C ARG A 82 21.84 -7.96 21.07
N TYR A 83 23.11 -7.58 21.04
CA TYR A 83 23.90 -7.30 22.23
C TYR A 83 24.20 -5.81 22.33
N ASN A 84 23.64 -5.17 23.34
CA ASN A 84 23.68 -3.73 23.52
C ASN A 84 24.54 -3.35 24.69
N ILE A 85 25.48 -2.41 24.50
CA ILE A 85 26.31 -1.84 25.57
C ILE A 85 25.54 -0.70 26.22
N ILE A 86 25.05 -0.93 27.42
CA ILE A 86 24.24 0.03 28.17
C ILE A 86 25.18 0.92 28.99
N VAL A 87 24.97 2.23 28.89
CA VAL A 87 25.74 3.28 29.60
C VAL A 87 24.89 4.01 30.65
N GLY A 88 23.60 3.74 30.71
CA GLY A 88 22.70 4.30 31.70
C GLY A 88 21.32 3.67 31.68
N SER A 89 20.65 3.74 32.82
CA SER A 89 19.29 3.23 33.01
C SER A 89 18.51 4.25 33.82
N PHE A 90 17.37 4.71 33.31
CA PHE A 90 16.58 5.78 33.91
C PHE A 90 15.11 5.41 34.00
N ILE A 91 14.44 5.86 35.06
CA ILE A 91 12.98 5.76 35.18
C ILE A 91 12.32 6.91 34.41
N THR A 92 12.98 8.05 34.35
CA THR A 92 12.51 9.28 33.73
C THR A 92 13.04 9.36 32.31
N PRO A 93 12.19 9.35 31.27
CA PRO A 93 12.60 9.34 29.87
C PRO A 93 13.49 10.53 29.48
N GLU A 94 13.23 11.71 30.03
CA GLU A 94 13.97 12.93 29.74
C GLU A 94 15.47 12.81 30.12
N TYR A 95 15.80 12.10 31.19
CA TYR A 95 17.19 11.84 31.56
C TYR A 95 17.86 10.82 30.63
N ALA A 96 17.10 9.83 30.14
CA ALA A 96 17.59 8.89 29.14
C ALA A 96 17.91 9.61 27.82
N GLU A 97 17.04 10.51 27.38
CA GLU A 97 17.24 11.30 26.18
C GLU A 97 18.43 12.26 26.31
N ALA A 98 18.56 12.95 27.44
CA ALA A 98 19.69 13.84 27.70
C ALA A 98 21.05 13.11 27.64
N LEU A 99 21.12 11.90 28.24
CA LEU A 99 22.32 11.07 28.15
C LEU A 99 22.53 10.55 26.72
N ALA A 100 21.49 10.13 26.03
CA ALA A 100 21.57 9.68 24.64
C ALA A 100 22.12 10.78 23.73
N ASP A 101 21.66 12.01 23.88
CA ASP A 101 22.15 13.16 23.10
C ASP A 101 23.61 13.48 23.39
N ASP A 102 24.08 13.31 24.63
CA ASP A 102 25.50 13.49 24.98
C ASP A 102 26.37 12.46 24.25
N TYR A 103 25.96 11.19 24.25
CA TYR A 103 26.68 10.13 23.54
C TYR A 103 26.62 10.27 22.02
N ARG A 104 25.47 10.71 21.45
CA ARG A 104 25.37 11.04 20.01
C ARG A 104 26.33 12.13 19.59
N ARG A 105 26.46 13.19 20.41
CA ARG A 105 27.45 14.26 20.16
C ARG A 105 28.89 13.77 20.18
N ARG A 106 29.18 12.70 20.92
CA ARG A 106 30.50 12.04 20.95
C ARG A 106 30.71 11.08 19.78
N GLY A 107 29.69 10.88 18.91
CA GLY A 107 29.75 10.04 17.70
C GLY A 107 29.34 8.59 17.87
N TYR A 108 28.67 8.24 18.96
CA TYR A 108 28.10 6.89 19.17
C TYR A 108 26.73 6.71 18.50
N ASP A 109 26.43 5.47 18.06
CA ASP A 109 25.12 5.08 17.50
C ASP A 109 24.15 4.72 18.64
N VAL A 110 23.61 5.74 19.30
CA VAL A 110 22.85 5.60 20.53
C VAL A 110 21.41 5.25 20.29
N ARG A 111 20.90 4.27 21.04
CA ARG A 111 19.49 3.86 21.08
C ARG A 111 18.96 3.87 22.50
N ILE A 112 17.68 4.18 22.64
CA ILE A 112 16.97 4.04 23.90
C ILE A 112 16.09 2.79 23.82
N ILE A 113 16.31 1.85 24.72
CA ILE A 113 15.60 0.56 24.77
C ILE A 113 14.62 0.59 25.93
N TYR A 114 13.34 0.47 25.61
CA TYR A 114 12.27 0.31 26.59
C TYR A 114 11.99 -1.18 26.78
N LYS A 115 12.22 -1.68 28.00
CA LYS A 115 11.95 -3.08 28.33
C LYS A 115 10.46 -3.27 28.60
N GLU A 116 9.84 -4.26 27.98
CA GLU A 116 8.47 -4.66 28.29
C GLU A 116 8.33 -4.96 29.79
N ASN A 117 7.25 -4.49 30.39
CA ASN A 117 6.96 -4.63 31.83
C ASN A 117 8.00 -3.98 32.77
N SER A 118 8.78 -3.03 32.30
CA SER A 118 9.74 -2.28 33.11
C SER A 118 9.53 -0.77 32.94
N ARG A 119 9.79 -0.02 34.04
CA ARG A 119 9.75 1.45 34.02
C ARG A 119 11.08 2.06 33.53
N PHE A 120 12.07 1.21 33.26
CA PHE A 120 13.42 1.68 32.90
C PHE A 120 13.57 1.86 31.41
N ALA A 121 14.08 3.03 31.03
CA ALA A 121 14.64 3.32 29.72
C ALA A 121 16.15 3.08 29.80
N LEU A 122 16.67 2.15 29.00
CA LEU A 122 18.08 1.81 28.93
C LEU A 122 18.72 2.59 27.76
N VAL A 123 19.81 3.28 28.03
CA VAL A 123 20.58 3.99 26.99
C VAL A 123 21.71 3.08 26.53
N SER A 124 21.61 2.60 25.28
CA SER A 124 22.64 1.83 24.59
C SER A 124 23.53 2.74 23.78
N ALA A 125 24.82 2.70 24.02
CA ALA A 125 25.79 3.49 23.23
C ALA A 125 26.25 2.78 21.95
N GLU A 126 26.31 1.45 21.96
CA GLU A 126 26.68 0.63 20.81
C GLU A 126 25.88 -0.68 20.81
N SER A 127 25.65 -1.26 19.62
CA SER A 127 24.97 -2.55 19.45
C SER A 127 25.86 -3.49 18.63
N HIS A 128 25.82 -4.78 18.97
CA HIS A 128 26.62 -5.81 18.31
C HIS A 128 25.79 -7.08 18.05
N GLU A 129 26.06 -7.74 16.95
CA GLU A 129 25.48 -9.06 16.60
C GLU A 129 26.15 -10.22 17.34
N ASN A 130 27.43 -10.06 17.72
CA ASN A 130 28.26 -11.09 18.32
C ASN A 130 28.57 -10.78 19.78
N PHE A 131 28.26 -11.75 20.67
CA PHE A 131 28.50 -11.62 22.11
C PHE A 131 29.98 -11.41 22.45
N GLY A 132 30.90 -12.13 21.80
CA GLY A 132 32.33 -11.97 22.07
C GLY A 132 32.85 -10.58 21.73
N ARG A 133 32.36 -9.97 20.65
CA ARG A 133 32.66 -8.57 20.30
C ARG A 133 32.09 -7.61 21.33
N ALA A 134 30.84 -7.81 21.75
CA ALA A 134 30.22 -6.98 22.77
C ALA A 134 30.97 -7.05 24.10
N VAL A 135 31.43 -8.25 24.53
CA VAL A 135 32.24 -8.41 25.74
C VAL A 135 33.59 -7.67 25.65
N SER A 136 34.30 -7.86 24.57
CA SER A 136 35.58 -7.14 24.38
C SER A 136 35.38 -5.63 24.37
N ARG A 137 34.27 -5.18 23.77
CA ARG A 137 33.97 -3.76 23.65
C ARG A 137 33.52 -3.13 24.96
N VAL A 138 32.74 -3.86 25.79
CA VAL A 138 32.32 -3.34 27.10
C VAL A 138 33.48 -3.13 28.03
N TYR A 139 34.49 -4.01 28.02
CA TYR A 139 35.70 -3.78 28.79
C TYR A 139 36.43 -2.49 28.38
N GLN A 140 36.57 -2.23 27.06
CA GLN A 140 37.12 -0.97 26.59
C GLN A 140 36.26 0.23 27.02
N PHE A 141 34.94 0.09 27.00
CA PHE A 141 34.01 1.12 27.47
C PHE A 141 34.17 1.42 28.95
N GLN A 142 34.31 0.38 29.76
CA GLN A 142 34.55 0.53 31.21
C GLN A 142 35.84 1.25 31.52
N ASP A 143 36.88 1.00 30.74
CA ASP A 143 38.20 1.63 30.95
C ASP A 143 38.26 3.09 30.48
N THR A 144 37.49 3.46 29.45
CA THR A 144 37.70 4.74 28.73
C THR A 144 36.51 5.66 28.69
N VAL A 145 35.29 5.15 28.83
CA VAL A 145 34.06 5.91 28.53
C VAL A 145 33.08 5.92 29.71
N ALA A 146 32.70 4.75 30.21
CA ALA A 146 31.70 4.58 31.28
C ALA A 146 31.99 3.31 32.07
N ILE A 147 32.54 3.47 33.27
CA ILE A 147 32.92 2.34 34.16
C ILE A 147 31.76 1.41 34.53
N ASP A 148 30.55 1.96 34.61
CA ASP A 148 29.34 1.20 34.98
C ASP A 148 28.58 0.59 33.74
N SER A 149 29.25 0.57 32.56
CA SER A 149 28.62 -0.02 31.35
C SER A 149 28.51 -1.54 31.44
N TRP A 150 27.44 -2.08 30.86
CA TRP A 150 27.14 -3.51 30.87
C TRP A 150 26.42 -3.95 29.59
N ILE A 151 26.35 -5.27 29.36
CA ILE A 151 25.70 -5.83 28.15
C ILE A 151 24.26 -6.19 28.45
N TYR A 152 23.35 -5.69 27.63
CA TYR A 152 21.96 -6.10 27.59
C TYR A 152 21.66 -6.88 26.32
N THR A 153 21.03 -8.06 26.45
CA THR A 153 20.66 -8.91 25.30
C THR A 153 19.18 -8.75 25.01
N LEU A 154 18.86 -8.30 23.81
CA LEU A 154 17.51 -8.34 23.28
C LEU A 154 17.11 -9.81 22.98
N LYS A 155 15.92 -10.19 23.43
CA LYS A 155 15.36 -11.54 23.20
C LYS A 155 14.48 -11.55 21.99
#